data_cbc5cc6494e58c4024a96a0425dfcb16
#
_entry.id   cbc5cc6494e58c4024a96a0425dfcb16
#
_cell.length_a   1.000
_cell.length_b   1.000
_cell.length_c   1.000
_cell.angle_alpha   90.00
_cell.angle_beta   90.00
_cell.angle_gamma   90.00
#
_symmetry.space_group_name_H-M   'P 1'
#
loop_
_entity.id
_entity.type
_entity.pdbx_description
1 polymer ?
#
loop_
_entity_poly.entity_id
_entity_poly.type
_entity_poly.pdbx_seq_one_letter_code
_entity_poly.pdbx_strand_id
1 'polypeptide(L)'
;MNEIVSYQPAKLPAAAAQQYQEAARRFLEHSQADNTKQAYETDWSHFLAFVQEMNLPMTGDLLKVAETVVIYITHLAESDYKVSTIERRLVAISRRYEAEGLDSPSKTLMVRQVMKGIRRELGTARQGKAPMLTKHIQRWIKTLGNDIISTRNKALILVGFAGAFRRSELVALDVQDLAFSDKGVIVTIRRSKTDQEGKGQPVGIVYGSDPTTCPVLALEAWLQAGEIRQGPVFRRIRGDRAGGKKITPDRLSDRSVADIVKDLAETVELDPALFSGHSLRSGHITQTDATEDWSMRQSRHKSLIVHRGYKRPSDLLCKKNSSGQLGL
;
A
#
# COMPACT_ATOMS: atom_id res chain seq x y z
N MET A 1 38.89 36.92 26.12
CA MET A 1 39.62 36.21 25.04
C MET A 1 39.20 34.76 25.15
N ASN A 2 38.33 34.30 24.28
CA ASN A 2 37.95 32.88 24.21
C ASN A 2 39.00 32.18 23.35
N GLU A 3 39.78 31.32 23.98
CA GLU A 3 40.64 30.40 23.27
C GLU A 3 39.76 29.41 22.49
N ILE A 4 39.74 29.51 21.18
CA ILE A 4 39.22 28.48 20.29
C ILE A 4 40.20 27.31 20.40
N VAL A 5 39.83 26.30 21.20
CA VAL A 5 40.55 25.03 21.26
C VAL A 5 40.54 24.45 19.85
N SER A 6 41.67 24.43 19.18
CA SER A 6 41.83 23.79 17.88
C SER A 6 41.63 22.28 18.04
N TYR A 7 40.42 21.82 17.72
CA TYR A 7 40.10 20.40 17.65
C TYR A 7 40.86 19.77 16.46
N GLN A 8 41.91 19.04 16.74
CA GLN A 8 42.49 18.15 15.74
C GLN A 8 41.67 16.84 15.79
N PRO A 9 40.93 16.51 14.73
CA PRO A 9 40.21 15.25 14.71
C PRO A 9 41.22 14.11 14.75
N ALA A 10 41.12 13.26 15.75
CA ALA A 10 41.89 12.03 15.81
C ALA A 10 41.62 11.24 14.51
N LYS A 11 42.67 10.91 13.78
CA LYS A 11 42.53 10.09 12.55
C LYS A 11 41.97 8.74 12.96
N LEU A 12 40.78 8.42 12.51
CA LEU A 12 40.16 7.11 12.71
C LEU A 12 41.13 6.04 12.16
N PRO A 13 41.38 4.94 12.86
CA PRO A 13 42.13 3.81 12.31
C PRO A 13 41.44 3.33 11.01
N ALA A 14 42.25 3.01 9.98
CA ALA A 14 41.70 2.65 8.66
C ALA A 14 40.65 1.51 8.72
N ALA A 15 40.87 0.52 9.59
CA ALA A 15 39.92 -0.56 9.80
C ALA A 15 38.56 -0.08 10.37
N ALA A 16 38.56 0.88 11.30
CA ALA A 16 37.34 1.46 11.84
C ALA A 16 36.63 2.33 10.78
N ALA A 17 37.38 3.06 9.96
CA ALA A 17 36.81 3.82 8.86
C ALA A 17 36.12 2.91 7.84
N GLN A 18 36.72 1.78 7.48
CA GLN A 18 36.13 0.79 6.59
C GLN A 18 34.85 0.18 7.19
N GLN A 19 34.87 -0.20 8.48
CA GLN A 19 33.69 -0.72 9.19
C GLN A 19 32.52 0.28 9.17
N TYR A 20 32.79 1.57 9.40
CA TYR A 20 31.75 2.60 9.35
C TYR A 20 31.24 2.85 7.93
N GLN A 21 32.08 2.76 6.91
CA GLN A 21 31.67 2.84 5.51
C GLN A 21 30.75 1.68 5.11
N GLU A 22 31.06 0.46 5.52
CA GLU A 22 30.22 -0.71 5.29
C GLU A 22 28.88 -0.58 6.02
N ALA A 23 28.89 -0.11 7.27
CA ALA A 23 27.67 0.17 8.02
C ALA A 23 26.82 1.27 7.36
N ALA A 24 27.45 2.34 6.87
CA ALA A 24 26.76 3.41 6.15
C ALA A 24 26.12 2.90 4.85
N ARG A 25 26.82 2.07 4.07
CA ARG A 25 26.25 1.42 2.87
C ARG A 25 25.02 0.59 3.22
N ARG A 26 25.10 -0.23 4.26
CA ARG A 26 23.95 -1.02 4.76
C ARG A 26 22.79 -0.12 5.16
N PHE A 27 23.01 0.98 5.87
CA PHE A 27 21.94 1.92 6.23
C PHE A 27 21.35 2.61 5.00
N LEU A 28 22.14 2.97 4.01
CA LEU A 28 21.66 3.50 2.73
C LEU A 28 20.80 2.49 1.98
N GLU A 29 21.22 1.22 1.95
CA GLU A 29 20.42 0.14 1.37
C GLU A 29 19.07 -0.04 2.08
N HIS A 30 19.02 0.10 3.41
CA HIS A 30 17.79 0.01 4.18
C HIS A 30 16.98 1.31 4.24
N SER A 31 17.47 2.41 3.65
CA SER A 31 16.77 3.71 3.66
C SER A 31 15.47 3.73 2.88
N GLN A 32 15.23 2.74 2.02
CA GLN A 32 14.05 2.62 1.18
C GLN A 32 13.43 1.23 1.29
N ALA A 33 12.09 1.18 1.21
CA ALA A 33 11.36 -0.08 1.16
C ALA A 33 11.71 -0.87 -0.12
N ASP A 34 11.86 -2.20 -0.02
CA ASP A 34 12.26 -3.07 -1.12
C ASP A 34 11.35 -2.96 -2.35
N ASN A 35 10.03 -2.87 -2.14
CA ASN A 35 9.06 -2.66 -3.23
C ASN A 35 9.29 -1.33 -3.97
N THR A 36 9.79 -0.30 -3.29
CA THR A 36 10.10 0.99 -3.90
C THR A 36 11.37 0.89 -4.74
N LYS A 37 12.40 0.20 -4.24
CA LYS A 37 13.63 -0.07 -4.99
C LYS A 37 13.31 -0.86 -6.26
N GLN A 38 12.59 -1.96 -6.12
CA GLN A 38 12.21 -2.81 -7.26
C GLN A 38 11.39 -2.04 -8.30
N ALA A 39 10.48 -1.16 -7.87
CA ALA A 39 9.72 -0.31 -8.79
C ALA A 39 10.63 0.66 -9.55
N TYR A 40 11.59 1.30 -8.87
CA TYR A 40 12.53 2.21 -9.53
C TYR A 40 13.50 1.49 -10.45
N GLU A 41 13.99 0.30 -10.09
CA GLU A 41 14.82 -0.52 -10.98
C GLU A 41 14.05 -0.93 -12.24
N THR A 42 12.80 -1.35 -12.11
CA THR A 42 11.92 -1.66 -13.26
C THR A 42 11.70 -0.43 -14.14
N ASP A 43 11.43 0.74 -13.52
CA ASP A 43 11.22 2.00 -14.25
C ASP A 43 12.50 2.46 -14.96
N TRP A 44 13.67 2.31 -14.32
CA TRP A 44 14.96 2.61 -14.91
C TRP A 44 15.28 1.69 -16.08
N SER A 45 15.08 0.38 -15.92
CA SER A 45 15.28 -0.60 -17.01
C SER A 45 14.41 -0.31 -18.22
N HIS A 46 13.15 0.12 -17.99
CA HIS A 46 12.25 0.54 -19.07
C HIS A 46 12.76 1.79 -19.80
N PHE A 47 13.30 2.77 -19.05
CA PHE A 47 13.91 3.96 -19.65
C PHE A 47 15.13 3.58 -20.49
N LEU A 48 16.03 2.74 -19.96
CA LEU A 48 17.21 2.26 -20.69
C LEU A 48 16.85 1.55 -21.98
N ALA A 49 15.87 0.65 -21.94
CA ALA A 49 15.41 -0.06 -23.12
C ALA A 49 14.89 0.91 -24.21
N PHE A 50 14.08 1.90 -23.82
CA PHE A 50 13.59 2.94 -24.73
C PHE A 50 14.73 3.76 -25.35
N VAL A 51 15.67 4.22 -24.54
CA VAL A 51 16.83 5.01 -25.01
C VAL A 51 17.68 4.21 -25.98
N GLN A 52 17.88 2.94 -25.72
CA GLN A 52 18.64 2.03 -26.57
C GLN A 52 17.91 1.76 -27.90
N GLU A 53 16.62 1.50 -27.87
CA GLU A 53 15.78 1.28 -29.03
C GLU A 53 15.75 2.52 -29.96
N MET A 54 15.63 3.71 -29.37
CA MET A 54 15.55 4.98 -30.09
C MET A 54 16.92 5.59 -30.40
N ASN A 55 18.01 4.94 -29.98
CA ASN A 55 19.40 5.42 -30.15
C ASN A 55 19.60 6.88 -29.65
N LEU A 56 19.09 7.17 -28.44
CA LEU A 56 19.12 8.50 -27.84
C LEU A 56 20.32 8.69 -26.90
N PRO A 57 20.83 9.93 -26.70
CA PRO A 57 21.95 10.18 -25.79
C PRO A 57 21.55 10.05 -24.32
N MET A 58 22.40 9.39 -23.51
CA MET A 58 22.22 9.26 -22.04
C MET A 58 23.32 9.98 -21.26
N THR A 59 24.40 10.36 -21.91
CA THR A 59 25.57 11.00 -21.31
C THR A 59 25.91 12.27 -22.04
N GLY A 60 26.70 13.15 -21.43
CA GLY A 60 27.13 14.41 -21.98
C GLY A 60 26.44 15.62 -21.39
N ASP A 61 26.09 16.61 -22.21
CA ASP A 61 25.40 17.82 -21.73
C ASP A 61 24.01 17.51 -21.12
N LEU A 62 23.76 18.08 -19.95
CA LEU A 62 22.51 17.95 -19.22
C LEU A 62 21.28 18.29 -20.11
N LEU A 63 21.38 19.28 -20.98
CA LEU A 63 20.27 19.66 -21.86
C LEU A 63 19.96 18.57 -22.89
N LYS A 64 20.96 17.94 -23.48
CA LYS A 64 20.77 16.82 -24.41
C LYS A 64 20.11 15.62 -23.74
N VAL A 65 20.52 15.31 -22.52
CA VAL A 65 19.90 14.24 -21.73
C VAL A 65 18.46 14.64 -21.34
N ALA A 66 18.20 15.90 -21.03
CA ALA A 66 16.85 16.41 -20.77
C ALA A 66 15.93 16.28 -21.99
N GLU A 67 16.43 16.51 -23.21
CA GLU A 67 15.71 16.26 -24.46
C GLU A 67 15.34 14.79 -24.59
N THR A 68 16.25 13.86 -24.30
CA THR A 68 15.97 12.42 -24.26
C THR A 68 14.83 12.11 -23.27
N VAL A 69 14.86 12.70 -22.07
CA VAL A 69 13.79 12.52 -21.08
C VAL A 69 12.45 13.09 -21.57
N VAL A 70 12.47 14.24 -22.27
CA VAL A 70 11.25 14.82 -22.88
C VAL A 70 10.66 13.87 -23.92
N ILE A 71 11.48 13.33 -24.83
CA ILE A 71 11.03 12.36 -25.84
C ILE A 71 10.40 11.14 -25.13
N TYR A 72 11.04 10.62 -24.08
CA TYR A 72 10.55 9.49 -23.32
C TYR A 72 9.20 9.73 -22.65
N ILE A 73 9.03 10.85 -21.93
CA ILE A 73 7.75 11.13 -21.26
C ILE A 73 6.63 11.45 -22.25
N THR A 74 6.95 12.03 -23.41
CA THR A 74 6.00 12.22 -24.49
C THR A 74 5.57 10.89 -25.07
N HIS A 75 6.51 9.98 -25.37
CA HIS A 75 6.19 8.63 -25.81
C HIS A 75 5.28 7.90 -24.80
N LEU A 76 5.53 8.04 -23.50
CA LEU A 76 4.67 7.43 -22.47
C LEU A 76 3.26 8.04 -22.48
N ALA A 77 3.14 9.34 -22.66
CA ALA A 77 1.85 10.03 -22.74
C ALA A 77 1.04 9.59 -23.95
N GLU A 78 1.66 9.50 -25.13
CA GLU A 78 1.05 9.01 -26.37
C GLU A 78 0.70 7.50 -26.32
N SER A 79 1.37 6.75 -25.44
CA SER A 79 1.12 5.32 -25.20
C SER A 79 0.12 5.06 -24.06
N ASP A 80 -0.75 5.99 -23.74
CA ASP A 80 -1.80 5.88 -22.72
C ASP A 80 -1.32 5.58 -21.28
N TYR A 81 -0.05 5.86 -20.97
CA TYR A 81 0.40 5.72 -19.60
C TYR A 81 -0.20 6.79 -18.69
N LYS A 82 -0.68 6.36 -17.50
CA LYS A 82 -1.21 7.28 -16.49
C LYS A 82 -0.15 8.29 -16.06
N VAL A 83 -0.56 9.54 -15.86
CA VAL A 83 0.30 10.62 -15.35
C VAL A 83 1.11 10.20 -14.13
N SER A 84 0.49 9.49 -13.17
CA SER A 84 1.18 8.99 -11.97
C SER A 84 2.28 7.96 -12.26
N THR A 85 2.19 7.21 -13.37
CA THR A 85 3.23 6.28 -13.81
C THR A 85 4.39 7.05 -14.43
N ILE A 86 4.09 8.05 -15.27
CA ILE A 86 5.09 8.93 -15.87
C ILE A 86 5.88 9.67 -14.79
N GLU A 87 5.19 10.24 -13.79
CA GLU A 87 5.82 10.91 -12.66
C GLU A 87 6.74 9.98 -11.86
N ARG A 88 6.32 8.73 -11.60
CA ARG A 88 7.16 7.76 -10.88
C ARG A 88 8.41 7.42 -11.68
N ARG A 89 8.31 7.27 -13.00
CA ARG A 89 9.44 7.02 -13.89
C ARG A 89 10.42 8.20 -13.92
N LEU A 90 9.91 9.43 -13.93
CA LEU A 90 10.76 10.62 -13.77
C LEU A 90 11.52 10.64 -12.44
N VAL A 91 10.87 10.23 -11.35
CA VAL A 91 11.54 10.10 -10.04
C VAL A 91 12.64 9.03 -10.08
N ALA A 92 12.41 7.89 -10.75
CA ALA A 92 13.43 6.86 -10.90
C ALA A 92 14.65 7.37 -11.66
N ILE A 93 14.44 8.10 -12.76
CA ILE A 93 15.51 8.76 -13.53
C ILE A 93 16.27 9.76 -12.65
N SER A 94 15.56 10.67 -11.95
CA SER A 94 16.18 11.64 -11.03
C SER A 94 17.11 10.97 -10.03
N ARG A 95 16.61 9.92 -9.36
CA ARG A 95 17.35 9.21 -8.32
C ARG A 95 18.62 8.53 -8.85
N ARG A 96 18.57 8.02 -10.06
CA ARG A 96 19.72 7.37 -10.67
C ARG A 96 20.84 8.37 -10.93
N TYR A 97 20.52 9.52 -11.53
CA TYR A 97 21.52 10.59 -11.77
C TYR A 97 22.06 11.15 -10.46
N GLU A 98 21.19 11.41 -9.47
CA GLU A 98 21.58 11.90 -8.15
C GLU A 98 22.50 10.91 -7.40
N ALA A 99 22.25 9.61 -7.53
CA ALA A 99 23.10 8.57 -6.92
C ALA A 99 24.50 8.51 -7.52
N GLU A 100 24.65 8.94 -8.77
CA GLU A 100 25.93 9.07 -9.47
C GLU A 100 26.58 10.45 -9.27
N GLY A 101 25.97 11.32 -8.44
CA GLY A 101 26.49 12.68 -8.19
C GLY A 101 26.26 13.65 -9.34
N LEU A 102 25.36 13.30 -10.28
CA LEU A 102 25.05 14.09 -11.45
C LEU A 102 23.75 14.91 -11.26
N ASP A 103 23.69 16.05 -11.96
CA ASP A 103 22.46 16.82 -12.01
C ASP A 103 21.34 16.04 -12.71
N SER A 104 20.16 16.06 -12.11
CA SER A 104 19.01 15.33 -12.64
C SER A 104 18.39 16.02 -13.86
N PRO A 105 18.33 15.37 -15.03
CA PRO A 105 17.69 15.90 -16.23
C PRO A 105 16.18 16.15 -16.02
N SER A 106 15.53 15.39 -15.14
CA SER A 106 14.12 15.54 -14.81
C SER A 106 13.79 16.84 -14.07
N LYS A 107 14.79 17.53 -13.52
CA LYS A 107 14.64 18.82 -12.82
C LYS A 107 14.79 20.04 -13.74
N THR A 108 15.13 19.85 -15.01
CA THR A 108 15.25 20.95 -15.97
C THR A 108 13.90 21.62 -16.24
N LEU A 109 13.95 22.88 -16.66
CA LEU A 109 12.72 23.65 -16.97
C LEU A 109 11.93 22.98 -18.09
N MET A 110 12.62 22.49 -19.12
CA MET A 110 12.01 21.83 -20.29
C MET A 110 11.17 20.61 -19.85
N VAL A 111 11.75 19.69 -19.11
CA VAL A 111 11.03 18.47 -18.62
C VAL A 111 9.83 18.85 -17.73
N ARG A 112 9.99 19.84 -16.84
CA ARG A 112 8.90 20.30 -15.98
C ARG A 112 7.76 20.94 -16.77
N GLN A 113 8.06 21.69 -17.84
CA GLN A 113 7.04 22.31 -18.68
C GLN A 113 6.26 21.28 -19.50
N VAL A 114 6.95 20.31 -20.12
CA VAL A 114 6.30 19.21 -20.84
C VAL A 114 5.43 18.39 -19.89
N MET A 115 5.94 18.02 -18.71
CA MET A 115 5.15 17.29 -17.72
C MET A 115 3.92 18.09 -17.25
N LYS A 116 4.00 19.43 -17.17
CA LYS A 116 2.85 20.29 -16.89
C LYS A 116 1.82 20.23 -18.00
N GLY A 117 2.26 20.19 -19.27
CA GLY A 117 1.40 19.98 -20.44
C GLY A 117 0.67 18.65 -20.36
N ILE A 118 1.40 17.57 -20.18
CA ILE A 118 0.86 16.19 -20.04
C ILE A 118 -0.19 16.12 -18.94
N ARG A 119 0.05 16.74 -17.75
CA ARG A 119 -0.95 16.77 -16.67
C ARG A 119 -2.23 17.48 -17.04
N ARG A 120 -2.15 18.55 -17.83
CA ARG A 120 -3.32 19.33 -18.28
C ARG A 120 -4.15 18.58 -19.31
N GLU A 121 -3.48 17.88 -20.20
CA GLU A 121 -4.11 17.14 -21.29
C GLU A 121 -4.70 15.82 -20.83
N LEU A 122 -3.92 14.98 -20.15
CA LEU A 122 -4.37 13.65 -19.70
C LEU A 122 -5.14 13.68 -18.38
N GLY A 123 -5.09 14.80 -17.64
CA GLY A 123 -5.69 14.90 -16.31
C GLY A 123 -4.90 14.13 -15.25
N THR A 124 -5.19 14.44 -13.99
CA THR A 124 -4.56 13.79 -12.83
C THR A 124 -5.56 13.08 -11.93
N ALA A 125 -6.81 12.94 -12.38
CA ALA A 125 -7.87 12.32 -11.61
C ALA A 125 -7.55 10.84 -11.32
N ARG A 126 -7.42 10.50 -10.05
CA ARG A 126 -7.20 9.11 -9.63
C ARG A 126 -8.53 8.37 -9.58
N GLN A 127 -8.71 7.42 -10.45
CA GLN A 127 -9.78 6.45 -10.31
C GLN A 127 -9.41 5.47 -9.20
N GLY A 128 -9.90 5.74 -7.98
CA GLY A 128 -9.76 4.80 -6.87
C GLY A 128 -10.62 3.56 -7.08
N LYS A 129 -10.18 2.41 -6.56
CA LYS A 129 -10.99 1.18 -6.55
C LYS A 129 -12.28 1.38 -5.76
N ALA A 130 -13.36 0.68 -6.13
CA ALA A 130 -14.64 0.76 -5.43
C ALA A 130 -14.53 0.29 -3.98
N PRO A 131 -15.24 0.93 -3.02
CA PRO A 131 -15.30 0.47 -1.65
C PRO A 131 -16.10 -0.83 -1.56
N MET A 132 -15.60 -1.79 -0.79
CA MET A 132 -16.37 -2.96 -0.42
C MET A 132 -17.33 -2.59 0.73
N LEU A 133 -18.63 -2.61 0.48
CA LEU A 133 -19.61 -2.18 1.47
C LEU A 133 -20.06 -3.36 2.36
N THR A 134 -20.52 -3.06 3.58
CA THR A 134 -21.02 -4.06 4.54
C THR A 134 -22.10 -4.97 3.93
N LYS A 135 -23.04 -4.39 3.16
CA LYS A 135 -24.09 -5.16 2.47
C LYS A 135 -23.52 -6.20 1.49
N HIS A 136 -22.40 -5.90 0.83
CA HIS A 136 -21.76 -6.85 -0.10
C HIS A 136 -21.10 -7.99 0.68
N ILE A 137 -20.41 -7.68 1.79
CA ILE A 137 -19.78 -8.67 2.67
C ILE A 137 -20.84 -9.59 3.27
N GLN A 138 -21.95 -9.03 3.78
CA GLN A 138 -23.06 -9.81 4.34
C GLN A 138 -23.70 -10.73 3.30
N ARG A 139 -23.91 -10.24 2.05
CA ARG A 139 -24.46 -11.06 0.95
C ARG A 139 -23.50 -12.21 0.62
N TRP A 140 -22.21 -11.92 0.51
CA TRP A 140 -21.19 -12.93 0.23
C TRP A 140 -21.06 -13.98 1.34
N ILE A 141 -21.10 -13.60 2.62
CA ILE A 141 -21.02 -14.55 3.73
C ILE A 141 -22.14 -15.59 3.67
N LYS A 142 -23.34 -15.22 3.19
CA LYS A 142 -24.44 -16.16 3.01
C LYS A 142 -24.20 -17.21 1.92
N THR A 143 -23.26 -17.00 1.03
CA THR A 143 -22.90 -17.96 -0.04
C THR A 143 -21.77 -18.90 0.36
N LEU A 144 -21.10 -18.63 1.50
CA LEU A 144 -19.95 -19.41 1.94
C LEU A 144 -20.40 -20.77 2.50
N GLY A 145 -19.65 -21.80 2.13
CA GLY A 145 -19.73 -23.11 2.76
C GLY A 145 -18.97 -23.19 4.09
N ASN A 146 -18.99 -24.38 4.68
CA ASN A 146 -18.27 -24.66 5.94
C ASN A 146 -16.86 -25.24 5.72
N ASP A 147 -16.32 -25.12 4.51
CA ASP A 147 -14.98 -25.61 4.21
C ASP A 147 -13.88 -24.66 4.73
N ILE A 148 -12.67 -25.19 4.83
CA ILE A 148 -11.52 -24.48 5.43
C ILE A 148 -11.12 -23.22 4.65
N ILE A 149 -11.33 -23.17 3.33
CA ILE A 149 -11.04 -21.99 2.51
C ILE A 149 -12.07 -20.88 2.83
N SER A 150 -13.37 -21.25 2.87
CA SER A 150 -14.46 -20.35 3.25
C SER A 150 -14.25 -19.78 4.65
N THR A 151 -13.84 -20.61 5.63
CA THR A 151 -13.54 -20.18 7.00
C THR A 151 -12.39 -19.16 7.01
N ARG A 152 -11.27 -19.44 6.31
CA ARG A 152 -10.14 -18.50 6.19
C ARG A 152 -10.57 -17.19 5.52
N ASN A 153 -11.24 -17.28 4.39
CA ASN A 153 -11.59 -16.11 3.60
C ASN A 153 -12.59 -15.20 4.35
N LYS A 154 -13.54 -15.79 5.08
CA LYS A 154 -14.47 -15.07 5.96
C LYS A 154 -13.72 -14.28 7.04
N ALA A 155 -12.80 -14.93 7.77
CA ALA A 155 -11.98 -14.26 8.78
C ALA A 155 -11.14 -13.13 8.17
N LEU A 156 -10.47 -13.39 7.02
CA LEU A 156 -9.63 -12.43 6.34
C LEU A 156 -10.41 -11.17 5.90
N ILE A 157 -11.58 -11.34 5.31
CA ILE A 157 -12.41 -10.23 4.83
C ILE A 157 -12.97 -9.43 6.00
N LEU A 158 -13.51 -10.08 7.03
CA LEU A 158 -14.10 -9.40 8.18
C LEU A 158 -13.05 -8.65 9.01
N VAL A 159 -11.91 -9.28 9.30
CA VAL A 159 -10.79 -8.64 10.02
C VAL A 159 -10.20 -7.51 9.19
N GLY A 160 -9.96 -7.73 7.88
CA GLY A 160 -9.43 -6.73 6.98
C GLY A 160 -10.32 -5.49 6.86
N PHE A 161 -11.64 -5.69 6.85
CA PHE A 161 -12.64 -4.62 6.81
C PHE A 161 -12.73 -3.90 8.16
N ALA A 162 -12.95 -4.62 9.28
CA ALA A 162 -13.12 -4.03 10.60
C ALA A 162 -11.87 -3.29 11.09
N GLY A 163 -10.67 -3.82 10.82
CA GLY A 163 -9.40 -3.19 11.16
C GLY A 163 -8.91 -2.14 10.14
N ALA A 164 -9.67 -1.91 9.07
CA ALA A 164 -9.25 -1.04 7.97
C ALA A 164 -7.82 -1.30 7.49
N PHE A 165 -7.40 -2.58 7.44
CA PHE A 165 -6.02 -2.97 7.12
C PHE A 165 -5.68 -2.76 5.65
N ARG A 166 -4.41 -2.41 5.39
CA ARG A 166 -3.83 -2.60 4.06
C ARG A 166 -3.61 -4.10 3.84
N ARG A 167 -3.71 -4.57 2.59
CA ARG A 167 -3.53 -6.01 2.27
C ARG A 167 -2.20 -6.57 2.80
N SER A 168 -1.11 -5.79 2.70
CA SER A 168 0.20 -6.19 3.21
C SER A 168 0.27 -6.24 4.74
N GLU A 169 -0.44 -5.35 5.44
CA GLU A 169 -0.55 -5.37 6.91
C GLU A 169 -1.32 -6.62 7.35
N LEU A 170 -2.45 -6.91 6.69
CA LEU A 170 -3.32 -8.04 7.02
C LEU A 170 -2.60 -9.39 6.90
N VAL A 171 -1.87 -9.61 5.82
CA VAL A 171 -1.12 -10.86 5.65
C VAL A 171 0.14 -10.93 6.52
N ALA A 172 0.68 -9.78 6.96
CA ALA A 172 1.87 -9.73 7.80
C ALA A 172 1.61 -10.14 9.25
N LEU A 173 0.35 -10.23 9.68
CA LEU A 173 -0.01 -10.59 11.05
C LEU A 173 0.48 -11.98 11.44
N ASP A 174 1.05 -12.07 12.63
CA ASP A 174 1.36 -13.31 13.32
C ASP A 174 0.47 -13.46 14.55
N VAL A 175 0.32 -14.68 15.06
CA VAL A 175 -0.52 -14.96 16.25
C VAL A 175 -0.09 -14.12 17.45
N GLN A 176 1.20 -13.90 17.64
CA GLN A 176 1.74 -13.06 18.73
C GLN A 176 1.33 -11.58 18.63
N ASP A 177 0.81 -11.13 17.48
CA ASP A 177 0.32 -9.77 17.29
C ASP A 177 -1.14 -9.61 17.76
N LEU A 178 -1.79 -10.69 18.22
CA LEU A 178 -3.18 -10.74 18.61
C LEU A 178 -3.32 -10.84 20.12
N ALA A 179 -4.01 -9.89 20.75
CA ALA A 179 -4.37 -9.93 22.16
C ALA A 179 -5.89 -9.94 22.28
N PHE A 180 -6.46 -11.11 22.57
CA PHE A 180 -7.89 -11.30 22.76
C PHE A 180 -8.34 -10.89 24.17
N SER A 181 -9.56 -10.37 24.27
CA SER A 181 -10.21 -9.99 25.52
C SER A 181 -11.74 -10.22 25.41
N ASP A 182 -12.47 -10.00 26.51
CA ASP A 182 -13.94 -10.00 26.54
C ASP A 182 -14.59 -8.93 25.65
N LYS A 183 -13.84 -7.89 25.26
CA LYS A 183 -14.33 -6.78 24.42
C LYS A 183 -13.98 -6.94 22.95
N GLY A 184 -13.08 -7.85 22.60
CA GLY A 184 -12.61 -8.03 21.24
C GLY A 184 -11.15 -8.42 21.13
N VAL A 185 -10.49 -8.04 20.05
CA VAL A 185 -9.05 -8.32 19.83
C VAL A 185 -8.29 -7.04 19.54
N ILE A 186 -7.15 -6.85 20.17
CA ILE A 186 -6.18 -5.83 19.82
C ILE A 186 -5.16 -6.48 18.88
N VAL A 187 -5.00 -5.88 17.69
CA VAL A 187 -4.07 -6.32 16.65
C VAL A 187 -2.93 -5.33 16.57
N THR A 188 -1.70 -5.78 16.82
CA THR A 188 -0.49 -4.95 16.73
C THR A 188 0.11 -5.03 15.34
N ILE A 189 0.15 -3.91 14.62
CA ILE A 189 0.82 -3.80 13.31
C ILE A 189 2.26 -3.40 13.56
N ARG A 190 3.19 -4.34 13.42
CA ARG A 190 4.63 -4.12 13.68
C ARG A 190 5.28 -3.14 12.71
N ARG A 191 4.90 -3.17 11.43
CA ARG A 191 5.40 -2.27 10.38
C ARG A 191 4.29 -1.96 9.38
N SER A 192 4.24 -0.73 8.90
CA SER A 192 3.31 -0.32 7.86
C SER A 192 3.98 0.61 6.84
N LYS A 193 3.30 0.90 5.72
CA LYS A 193 3.80 1.87 4.71
C LYS A 193 4.08 3.25 5.34
N THR A 194 3.40 3.62 6.42
CA THR A 194 3.52 4.90 7.10
C THR A 194 4.31 4.81 8.42
N ASP A 195 4.75 3.62 8.78
CA ASP A 195 5.57 3.32 9.95
C ASP A 195 6.66 2.30 9.57
N GLN A 196 7.65 2.78 8.82
CA GLN A 196 8.78 1.96 8.36
C GLN A 196 9.82 1.78 9.48
N GLU A 197 9.81 2.65 10.49
CA GLU A 197 10.67 2.57 11.67
C GLU A 197 10.22 1.47 12.65
N GLY A 198 8.99 0.94 12.47
CA GLY A 198 8.51 -0.20 13.27
C GLY A 198 8.14 0.16 14.70
N LYS A 199 7.64 1.38 14.95
CA LYS A 199 7.13 1.79 16.29
C LYS A 199 5.96 0.92 16.74
N GLY A 200 5.29 0.26 15.78
CA GLY A 200 4.10 -0.53 16.03
C GLY A 200 2.84 0.32 16.27
N GLN A 201 1.72 -0.16 15.79
CA GLN A 201 0.44 0.53 15.97
C GLN A 201 -0.65 -0.47 16.37
N PRO A 202 -1.26 -0.33 17.57
CA PRO A 202 -2.39 -1.16 17.97
C PRO A 202 -3.67 -0.74 17.23
N VAL A 203 -4.47 -1.73 16.85
CA VAL A 203 -5.79 -1.57 16.24
C VAL A 203 -6.77 -2.44 17.00
N GLY A 204 -7.79 -1.82 17.61
CA GLY A 204 -8.86 -2.56 18.29
C GLY A 204 -9.92 -3.02 17.28
N ILE A 205 -10.36 -4.26 17.41
CA ILE A 205 -11.50 -4.82 16.70
C ILE A 205 -12.47 -5.37 17.76
N VAL A 206 -13.65 -4.78 17.88
CA VAL A 206 -14.65 -5.20 18.84
C VAL A 206 -15.49 -6.35 18.30
N TYR A 207 -16.17 -7.08 19.20
CA TYR A 207 -17.17 -8.06 18.77
C TYR A 207 -18.29 -7.39 17.98
N GLY A 208 -18.71 -8.05 16.89
CA GLY A 208 -19.85 -7.61 16.11
C GLY A 208 -21.18 -7.99 16.80
N SER A 209 -22.23 -7.23 16.52
CA SER A 209 -23.59 -7.51 17.03
C SER A 209 -24.20 -8.78 16.45
N ASP A 210 -23.80 -9.18 15.24
CA ASP A 210 -24.24 -10.40 14.58
C ASP A 210 -23.07 -11.42 14.57
N PRO A 211 -23.22 -12.58 15.24
CA PRO A 211 -22.19 -13.62 15.29
C PRO A 211 -21.75 -14.11 13.90
N THR A 212 -22.64 -14.08 12.91
CA THR A 212 -22.32 -14.57 11.56
C THR A 212 -21.37 -13.66 10.81
N THR A 213 -21.36 -12.38 11.15
CA THR A 213 -20.50 -11.33 10.55
C THR A 213 -19.51 -10.73 11.54
N CYS A 214 -19.37 -11.32 12.73
CA CYS A 214 -18.45 -10.87 13.75
C CYS A 214 -17.00 -11.15 13.33
N PRO A 215 -16.13 -10.12 13.21
CA PRO A 215 -14.73 -10.28 12.81
C PRO A 215 -13.92 -11.09 13.83
N VAL A 216 -14.20 -10.91 15.13
CA VAL A 216 -13.46 -11.59 16.21
C VAL A 216 -13.78 -13.07 16.21
N LEU A 217 -15.07 -13.44 16.21
CA LEU A 217 -15.50 -14.85 16.16
C LEU A 217 -15.04 -15.56 14.89
N ALA A 218 -15.03 -14.86 13.74
CA ALA A 218 -14.52 -15.42 12.49
C ALA A 218 -13.00 -15.67 12.56
N LEU A 219 -12.25 -14.79 13.21
CA LEU A 219 -10.82 -14.96 13.43
C LEU A 219 -10.53 -16.14 14.34
N GLU A 220 -11.23 -16.24 15.48
CA GLU A 220 -11.11 -17.36 16.42
C GLU A 220 -11.45 -18.69 15.74
N ALA A 221 -12.56 -18.75 15.00
CA ALA A 221 -12.96 -19.94 14.24
C ALA A 221 -11.89 -20.37 13.23
N TRP A 222 -11.26 -19.41 12.52
CA TRP A 222 -10.16 -19.70 11.61
C TRP A 222 -8.93 -20.25 12.34
N LEU A 223 -8.50 -19.61 13.43
CA LEU A 223 -7.35 -20.05 14.21
C LEU A 223 -7.57 -21.45 14.78
N GLN A 224 -8.76 -21.71 15.27
CA GLN A 224 -9.16 -23.02 15.80
C GLN A 224 -9.18 -24.10 14.70
N ALA A 225 -9.89 -23.85 13.60
CA ALA A 225 -10.02 -24.79 12.49
C ALA A 225 -8.67 -25.12 11.83
N GLY A 226 -7.74 -24.16 11.86
CA GLY A 226 -6.38 -24.35 11.33
C GLY A 226 -5.36 -24.80 12.34
N GLU A 227 -5.73 -25.00 13.61
CA GLU A 227 -4.83 -25.28 14.73
C GLU A 227 -3.63 -24.31 14.78
N ILE A 228 -3.89 -23.02 14.47
CA ILE A 228 -2.86 -21.99 14.32
C ILE A 228 -2.56 -21.37 15.67
N ARG A 229 -1.48 -21.79 16.31
CA ARG A 229 -1.05 -21.31 17.64
C ARG A 229 0.14 -20.35 17.58
N GLN A 230 0.88 -20.30 16.48
CA GLN A 230 2.07 -19.46 16.31
C GLN A 230 2.35 -19.15 14.82
N GLY A 231 3.15 -18.13 14.55
CA GLY A 231 3.52 -17.72 13.20
C GLY A 231 2.35 -17.04 12.44
N PRO A 232 2.33 -17.12 11.10
CA PRO A 232 1.36 -16.38 10.29
C PRO A 232 -0.09 -16.72 10.63
N VAL A 233 -0.90 -15.68 10.84
CA VAL A 233 -2.36 -15.79 11.05
C VAL A 233 -3.03 -16.33 9.80
N PHE A 234 -2.81 -15.68 8.65
CA PHE A 234 -3.39 -16.10 7.38
C PHE A 234 -2.40 -16.92 6.58
N ARG A 235 -2.72 -18.19 6.37
CA ARG A 235 -1.86 -19.19 5.74
C ARG A 235 -2.37 -19.62 4.38
N ARG A 236 -1.46 -20.13 3.56
CA ARG A 236 -1.80 -20.78 2.30
C ARG A 236 -2.51 -22.10 2.57
N ILE A 237 -3.43 -22.45 1.69
CA ILE A 237 -4.09 -23.74 1.64
C ILE A 237 -3.75 -24.35 0.28
N ARG A 238 -3.24 -25.56 0.26
CA ARG A 238 -2.89 -26.31 -0.95
C ARG A 238 -3.75 -27.56 -1.04
N GLY A 239 -4.04 -28.00 -2.26
CA GLY A 239 -4.56 -29.36 -2.48
C GLY A 239 -3.53 -30.41 -2.06
N ASP A 240 -3.97 -31.51 -1.49
CA ASP A 240 -3.15 -32.69 -1.26
C ASP A 240 -3.33 -33.71 -2.41
N ARG A 241 -2.49 -34.75 -2.40
CA ARG A 241 -2.55 -35.82 -3.44
C ARG A 241 -3.83 -36.63 -3.37
N ALA A 242 -4.58 -36.59 -2.27
CA ALA A 242 -5.82 -37.30 -2.05
C ALA A 242 -7.07 -36.44 -2.39
N GLY A 243 -6.88 -35.27 -2.99
CA GLY A 243 -7.96 -34.34 -3.31
C GLY A 243 -8.44 -33.52 -2.12
N GLY A 244 -7.81 -33.60 -0.94
CA GLY A 244 -8.05 -32.82 0.25
C GLY A 244 -7.42 -31.45 0.18
N LYS A 245 -7.70 -30.64 1.18
CA LYS A 245 -7.14 -29.28 1.35
C LYS A 245 -6.31 -29.24 2.63
N LYS A 246 -5.03 -28.89 2.52
CA LYS A 246 -4.11 -28.81 3.65
C LYS A 246 -3.64 -27.37 3.87
N ILE A 247 -3.73 -26.90 5.13
CA ILE A 247 -3.14 -25.64 5.55
C ILE A 247 -1.62 -25.82 5.65
N THR A 248 -0.88 -24.94 5.00
CA THR A 248 0.60 -24.92 5.08
C THR A 248 1.06 -23.91 6.13
N PRO A 249 2.28 -24.03 6.65
CA PRO A 249 2.85 -23.00 7.54
C PRO A 249 3.14 -21.67 6.80
N ASP A 250 3.10 -21.69 5.46
CA ASP A 250 3.43 -20.54 4.64
C ASP A 250 2.40 -19.41 4.78
N ARG A 251 2.88 -18.19 4.88
CA ARG A 251 2.07 -16.97 4.88
C ARG A 251 1.29 -16.82 3.57
N LEU A 252 0.05 -16.37 3.66
CA LEU A 252 -0.74 -15.97 2.49
C LEU A 252 -0.09 -14.75 1.81
N SER A 253 -0.04 -14.72 0.49
CA SER A 253 0.48 -13.56 -0.24
C SER A 253 -0.51 -12.38 -0.19
N ASP A 254 0.00 -11.17 -0.27
CA ASP A 254 -0.85 -9.97 -0.35
C ASP A 254 -1.66 -9.90 -1.65
N ARG A 255 -1.16 -10.54 -2.72
CA ARG A 255 -1.90 -10.71 -3.97
C ARG A 255 -3.16 -11.56 -3.77
N SER A 256 -3.05 -12.66 -3.00
CA SER A 256 -4.20 -13.51 -2.69
C SER A 256 -5.35 -12.75 -2.00
N VAL A 257 -5.02 -11.72 -1.20
CA VAL A 257 -6.07 -10.86 -0.61
C VAL A 257 -6.85 -10.13 -1.70
N ALA A 258 -6.16 -9.62 -2.72
CA ALA A 258 -6.83 -8.93 -3.83
C ALA A 258 -7.68 -9.90 -4.66
N ASP A 259 -7.21 -11.12 -4.87
CA ASP A 259 -7.95 -12.15 -5.60
C ASP A 259 -9.21 -12.56 -4.81
N ILE A 260 -9.11 -12.81 -3.51
CA ILE A 260 -10.28 -13.11 -2.64
C ILE A 260 -11.31 -11.97 -2.66
N VAL A 261 -10.86 -10.70 -2.67
CA VAL A 261 -11.79 -9.55 -2.76
C VAL A 261 -12.48 -9.47 -4.12
N LYS A 262 -11.79 -9.85 -5.20
CA LYS A 262 -12.39 -9.92 -6.54
C LYS A 262 -13.39 -11.06 -6.65
N ASP A 263 -13.05 -12.24 -6.13
CA ASP A 263 -13.97 -13.40 -6.08
C ASP A 263 -15.24 -13.05 -5.28
N LEU A 264 -15.07 -12.30 -4.16
CA LEU A 264 -16.21 -11.78 -3.41
C LEU A 264 -17.07 -10.86 -4.28
N ALA A 265 -16.45 -9.90 -4.98
CA ALA A 265 -17.18 -8.97 -5.82
C ALA A 265 -17.95 -9.69 -6.93
N GLU A 266 -17.33 -10.66 -7.60
CA GLU A 266 -17.95 -11.48 -8.63
C GLU A 266 -19.14 -12.30 -8.07
N THR A 267 -18.95 -12.95 -6.93
CA THR A 267 -20.00 -13.74 -6.25
C THR A 267 -21.24 -12.92 -5.94
N VAL A 268 -21.08 -11.60 -5.65
CA VAL A 268 -22.22 -10.71 -5.37
C VAL A 268 -22.61 -9.84 -6.59
N GLU A 269 -22.25 -10.28 -7.79
CA GLU A 269 -22.62 -9.67 -9.07
C GLU A 269 -22.09 -8.22 -9.25
N LEU A 270 -20.90 -7.96 -8.75
CA LEU A 270 -20.18 -6.71 -8.97
C LEU A 270 -19.02 -6.93 -9.95
N ASP A 271 -18.64 -5.92 -10.72
CA ASP A 271 -17.49 -6.00 -11.61
C ASP A 271 -16.18 -6.13 -10.80
N PRO A 272 -15.49 -7.30 -10.85
CA PRO A 272 -14.26 -7.54 -10.09
C PRO A 272 -13.12 -6.56 -10.45
N ALA A 273 -13.13 -5.99 -11.66
CA ALA A 273 -12.12 -5.04 -12.10
C ALA A 273 -12.13 -3.74 -11.28
N LEU A 274 -13.26 -3.40 -10.67
CA LEU A 274 -13.43 -2.22 -9.83
C LEU A 274 -12.91 -2.43 -8.40
N PHE A 275 -12.60 -3.66 -7.98
CA PHE A 275 -12.23 -4.01 -6.61
C PHE A 275 -10.79 -4.47 -6.49
N SER A 276 -10.25 -4.39 -5.28
CA SER A 276 -8.91 -4.85 -4.91
C SER A 276 -8.80 -5.01 -3.39
N GLY A 277 -7.67 -5.50 -2.89
CA GLY A 277 -7.42 -5.56 -1.44
C GLY A 277 -7.56 -4.21 -0.72
N HIS A 278 -7.45 -3.08 -1.43
CA HIS A 278 -7.66 -1.74 -0.87
C HIS A 278 -9.16 -1.41 -0.66
N SER A 279 -10.05 -2.13 -1.33
CA SER A 279 -11.50 -1.95 -1.25
C SER A 279 -12.09 -2.23 0.13
N LEU A 280 -11.46 -3.11 0.93
CA LEU A 280 -11.85 -3.35 2.32
C LEU A 280 -11.64 -2.11 3.18
N ARG A 281 -10.44 -1.53 3.11
CA ARG A 281 -10.09 -0.32 3.85
C ARG A 281 -10.92 0.89 3.40
N SER A 282 -11.10 1.08 2.10
CA SER A 282 -11.92 2.17 1.59
C SER A 282 -13.39 1.99 1.99
N GLY A 283 -13.90 0.77 2.01
CA GLY A 283 -15.26 0.45 2.46
C GLY A 283 -15.49 0.79 3.92
N HIS A 284 -14.56 0.41 4.80
CA HIS A 284 -14.60 0.79 6.21
C HIS A 284 -14.68 2.32 6.39
N ILE A 285 -13.77 3.07 5.74
CA ILE A 285 -13.71 4.53 5.89
C ILE A 285 -14.96 5.21 5.30
N THR A 286 -15.51 4.69 4.21
CA THR A 286 -16.69 5.23 3.57
C THR A 286 -17.95 5.01 4.40
N GLN A 287 -18.06 3.88 5.14
CA GLN A 287 -19.27 3.50 5.84
C GLN A 287 -19.27 3.77 7.34
N THR A 288 -18.13 4.11 7.93
CA THR A 288 -18.07 4.39 9.37
C THR A 288 -18.75 5.71 9.71
N ASP A 289 -19.65 5.69 10.69
CA ASP A 289 -20.26 6.88 11.31
C ASP A 289 -19.38 7.47 12.42
N ALA A 290 -18.22 6.87 12.69
CA ALA A 290 -17.27 7.39 13.67
C ALA A 290 -16.76 8.77 13.25
N THR A 291 -16.35 9.57 14.25
CA THR A 291 -15.71 10.88 13.98
C THR A 291 -14.47 10.71 13.10
N GLU A 292 -14.08 11.76 12.39
CA GLU A 292 -12.89 11.71 11.52
C GLU A 292 -11.63 11.27 12.30
N ASP A 293 -11.48 11.71 13.55
CA ASP A 293 -10.36 11.32 14.41
C ASP A 293 -10.35 9.80 14.66
N TRP A 294 -11.45 9.21 15.08
CA TRP A 294 -11.55 7.77 15.29
C TRP A 294 -11.36 6.97 14.00
N SER A 295 -11.94 7.44 12.89
CA SER A 295 -11.76 6.81 11.58
C SER A 295 -10.32 6.90 11.10
N MET A 296 -9.63 8.03 11.32
CA MET A 296 -8.22 8.20 11.01
C MET A 296 -7.32 7.30 11.89
N ARG A 297 -7.61 7.19 13.19
CA ARG A 297 -6.90 6.27 14.10
C ARG A 297 -7.06 4.83 13.65
N GLN A 298 -8.29 4.38 13.40
CA GLN A 298 -8.56 3.00 12.94
C GLN A 298 -7.89 2.70 11.62
N SER A 299 -7.93 3.63 10.67
CA SER A 299 -7.31 3.48 9.36
C SER A 299 -5.84 3.89 9.31
N ARG A 300 -5.30 4.49 10.37
CA ARG A 300 -3.89 4.93 10.48
C ARG A 300 -3.49 5.91 9.37
N HIS A 301 -4.39 6.86 9.04
CA HIS A 301 -4.06 7.97 8.14
C HIS A 301 -3.36 9.10 8.90
N LYS A 302 -2.19 9.52 8.42
CA LYS A 302 -1.45 10.68 8.95
C LYS A 302 -1.92 12.02 8.35
N SER A 303 -2.65 11.98 7.23
CA SER A 303 -3.13 13.17 6.52
C SER A 303 -4.64 13.16 6.41
N LEU A 304 -5.27 14.23 6.88
CA LEU A 304 -6.70 14.46 6.78
C LEU A 304 -7.16 14.57 5.31
N ILE A 305 -6.33 15.19 4.46
CA ILE A 305 -6.61 15.33 3.02
C ILE A 305 -6.71 13.95 2.36
N VAL A 306 -5.76 13.06 2.66
CA VAL A 306 -5.76 11.69 2.15
C VAL A 306 -6.97 10.92 2.69
N HIS A 307 -7.32 11.08 3.97
CA HIS A 307 -8.47 10.42 4.57
C HIS A 307 -9.79 10.91 3.94
N ARG A 308 -9.96 12.22 3.78
CA ARG A 308 -11.15 12.80 3.13
C ARG A 308 -11.30 12.40 1.66
N GLY A 309 -10.20 12.07 0.97
CA GLY A 309 -10.22 11.53 -0.39
C GLY A 309 -10.97 10.19 -0.55
N TYR A 310 -11.29 9.50 0.57
CA TYR A 310 -12.15 8.30 0.57
C TYR A 310 -13.64 8.61 0.67
N LYS A 311 -14.02 9.82 1.08
CA LYS A 311 -15.42 10.28 1.06
C LYS A 311 -15.81 10.54 -0.39
N ARG A 312 -16.84 9.87 -0.87
CA ARG A 312 -17.25 9.89 -2.28
C ARG A 312 -18.36 10.90 -2.57
N PRO A 313 -18.62 11.20 -3.86
CA PRO A 313 -19.72 12.08 -4.27
C PRO A 313 -21.10 11.69 -3.73
N SER A 314 -21.36 10.39 -3.49
CA SER A 314 -22.60 9.94 -2.82
C SER A 314 -22.80 10.59 -1.45
N ASP A 315 -21.72 10.94 -0.76
CA ASP A 315 -21.77 11.59 0.56
C ASP A 315 -22.06 13.09 0.42
N LEU A 316 -21.93 13.65 -0.79
CA LEU A 316 -22.27 15.04 -1.09
C LEU A 316 -23.79 15.28 -1.09
N LEU A 317 -24.59 14.24 -1.31
CA LEU A 317 -26.07 14.32 -1.30
C LEU A 317 -26.67 13.92 0.06
N CYS A 318 -25.89 13.98 1.13
CA CYS A 318 -26.39 13.69 2.47
C CYS A 318 -27.14 14.88 3.08
N LYS A 319 -28.02 14.62 4.06
CA LYS A 319 -28.77 15.67 4.78
C LYS A 319 -27.89 16.73 5.48
N LYS A 320 -26.58 16.45 5.68
CA LYS A 320 -25.60 17.39 6.24
C LYS A 320 -24.93 18.29 5.18
N ASN A 321 -25.31 18.14 3.90
CA ASN A 321 -24.81 19.03 2.85
C ASN A 321 -25.29 20.48 3.12
N SER A 322 -24.39 21.44 3.01
CA SER A 322 -24.72 22.84 3.26
C SER A 322 -25.84 23.37 2.38
N SER A 323 -25.97 22.88 1.14
CA SER A 323 -27.07 23.27 0.24
C SER A 323 -28.46 22.90 0.79
N GLY A 324 -28.57 21.77 1.50
CA GLY A 324 -29.82 21.35 2.16
C GLY A 324 -30.19 22.19 3.39
N GLN A 325 -29.30 23.06 3.84
CA GLN A 325 -29.51 23.95 5.01
C GLN A 325 -29.89 25.38 4.60
N LEU A 326 -29.92 25.65 3.30
CA LEU A 326 -30.22 26.99 2.78
C LEU A 326 -31.73 27.34 2.75
N GLY A 327 -32.60 26.38 3.07
CA GLY A 327 -34.05 26.60 3.07
C GLY A 327 -34.67 26.82 1.66
N LEU A 328 -33.97 26.38 0.64
CA LEU A 328 -34.42 26.45 -0.77
C LEU A 328 -35.30 25.25 -1.12
#